data_663b219ee729e5d687c8f782d2c48f9a
#
_entry.id   663b219ee729e5d687c8f782d2c48f9a
#
_cell.length_a   1.000
_cell.length_b   1.000
_cell.length_c   1.000
_cell.angle_alpha   90.00
_cell.angle_beta   90.00
_cell.angle_gamma   90.00
#
_symmetry.space_group_name_H-M   'P 1'
#
loop_
_entity.id
_entity.type
_entity.pdbx_description
1 polymer ?
#
loop_
_entity_poly.entity_id
_entity_poly.type
_entity_poly.pdbx_seq_one_letter_code
_entity_poly.pdbx_strand_id
1 'polypeptide(L)'
;MGLDDSIQKMKTYDQFIAGKVRKTLACGFEPDILNGHLFEWQKLIVARAIRLGRSAMFEECGLGKTLQQLEWARQVCKHTGKAVFILTPLAVAAQTVSEGVRFGIVAKHIREPEDFWPGAINVLNYERLHKFLDLIPEAAGVALDESSILKNYMGKTRRTLTATFAQTPFRLCCTATPAPNDFMEFGQHCEFLGVMDSNEMLSRWFINDTMNFGTYRLKGHARADFWKWVQATLPGLAILPRRDAGICFDVSQVGRGHGSESGRA
;
A
#
# COMPACT_ATOMS: atom_id res chain seq x y z
N MET A 1 -8.54 -28.90 39.70
CA MET A 1 -7.86 -28.03 38.73
C MET A 1 -8.65 -28.16 37.44
N GLY A 2 -9.60 -27.27 37.26
CA GLY A 2 -10.78 -27.53 36.46
C GLY A 2 -10.80 -26.78 35.12
N LEU A 3 -11.79 -27.16 34.30
CA LEU A 3 -12.14 -26.55 33.00
C LEU A 3 -12.18 -25.01 33.01
N ASP A 4 -12.45 -24.41 34.16
CA ASP A 4 -12.54 -22.96 34.35
C ASP A 4 -11.19 -22.25 34.19
N ASP A 5 -10.10 -22.88 34.63
CA ASP A 5 -8.71 -22.34 34.53
C ASP A 5 -8.21 -22.35 33.07
N SER A 6 -8.66 -23.35 32.29
CA SER A 6 -8.33 -23.45 30.86
C SER A 6 -9.11 -22.44 30.02
N ILE A 7 -10.36 -22.17 30.36
CA ILE A 7 -11.22 -21.17 29.69
C ILE A 7 -10.72 -19.75 30.03
N GLN A 8 -10.28 -19.52 31.26
CA GLN A 8 -9.68 -18.25 31.69
C GLN A 8 -8.34 -17.98 30.94
N LYS A 9 -7.50 -19.01 30.79
CA LYS A 9 -6.26 -18.93 29.98
C LYS A 9 -6.53 -18.69 28.49
N MET A 10 -7.56 -19.32 27.92
CA MET A 10 -7.96 -19.08 26.53
C MET A 10 -8.46 -17.65 26.31
N LYS A 11 -9.29 -17.11 27.19
CA LYS A 11 -9.75 -15.70 27.11
C LYS A 11 -8.59 -14.72 27.22
N THR A 12 -7.59 -14.99 28.05
CA THR A 12 -6.40 -14.15 28.20
C THR A 12 -5.50 -14.22 26.97
N TYR A 13 -5.42 -15.38 26.32
CA TYR A 13 -4.65 -15.56 25.09
C TYR A 13 -5.31 -14.84 23.91
N ASP A 14 -6.63 -14.96 23.75
CA ASP A 14 -7.39 -14.25 22.70
C ASP A 14 -7.34 -12.74 22.90
N GLN A 15 -7.41 -12.27 24.15
CA GLN A 15 -7.24 -10.84 24.49
C GLN A 15 -5.80 -10.37 24.20
N PHE A 16 -4.81 -11.19 24.47
CA PHE A 16 -3.41 -10.91 24.16
C PHE A 16 -3.16 -10.85 22.64
N ILE A 17 -3.76 -11.76 21.87
CA ILE A 17 -3.72 -11.75 20.41
C ILE A 17 -4.48 -10.56 19.84
N ALA A 18 -5.68 -10.26 20.36
CA ALA A 18 -6.46 -9.10 19.93
C ALA A 18 -5.74 -7.77 20.21
N GLY A 19 -4.97 -7.69 21.31
CA GLY A 19 -4.12 -6.53 21.62
C GLY A 19 -2.88 -6.41 20.75
N LYS A 20 -2.41 -7.52 20.15
CA LYS A 20 -1.28 -7.53 19.22
C LYS A 20 -1.68 -7.20 17.76
N VAL A 21 -2.94 -7.37 17.40
CA VAL A 21 -3.44 -6.85 16.13
C VAL A 21 -3.39 -5.33 16.23
N ARG A 22 -2.30 -4.74 15.72
CA ARG A 22 -2.28 -3.29 15.49
C ARG A 22 -3.52 -2.98 14.66
N LYS A 23 -4.53 -2.35 15.28
CA LYS A 23 -5.61 -1.71 14.55
C LYS A 23 -4.89 -0.66 13.71
N THR A 24 -4.64 -0.99 12.46
CA THR A 24 -4.24 0.00 11.48
C THR A 24 -5.34 1.04 11.54
N LEU A 25 -5.01 2.23 12.05
CA LEU A 25 -5.97 3.32 12.13
C LEU A 25 -6.44 3.52 10.70
N ALA A 26 -7.67 3.14 10.41
CA ALA A 26 -8.28 3.39 9.12
C ALA A 26 -8.33 4.91 8.97
N CYS A 27 -7.40 5.46 8.20
CA CYS A 27 -7.35 6.89 7.90
C CYS A 27 -8.10 7.20 6.60
N GLY A 28 -8.64 6.20 5.93
CA GLY A 28 -9.34 6.35 4.66
C GLY A 28 -10.67 7.08 4.77
N PHE A 29 -11.16 7.51 3.63
CA PHE A 29 -12.42 8.25 3.50
C PHE A 29 -13.18 7.78 2.24
N GLU A 30 -14.44 8.16 2.10
CA GLU A 30 -15.20 7.91 0.86
C GLU A 30 -14.71 8.86 -0.24
N PRO A 31 -14.29 8.33 -1.40
CA PRO A 31 -13.86 9.16 -2.51
C PRO A 31 -15.02 9.99 -3.06
N ASP A 32 -14.71 11.16 -3.53
CA ASP A 32 -15.60 11.96 -4.36
C ASP A 32 -15.63 11.41 -5.82
N ILE A 33 -16.26 12.12 -6.74
CA ILE A 33 -16.31 11.74 -8.14
C ILE A 33 -14.90 11.52 -8.69
N LEU A 34 -14.62 10.29 -9.12
CA LEU A 34 -13.35 9.92 -9.70
C LEU A 34 -13.23 10.38 -11.15
N ASN A 35 -11.98 10.53 -11.59
CA ASN A 35 -11.67 10.97 -12.96
C ASN A 35 -12.35 10.09 -14.01
N GLY A 36 -13.03 10.72 -14.96
CA GLY A 36 -13.77 10.02 -16.01
C GLY A 36 -12.90 9.24 -17.01
N HIS A 37 -11.61 9.52 -17.08
CA HIS A 37 -10.66 8.78 -17.93
C HIS A 37 -10.22 7.43 -17.33
N LEU A 38 -10.53 7.16 -16.07
CA LEU A 38 -10.30 5.86 -15.45
C LEU A 38 -11.31 4.84 -15.99
N PHE A 39 -10.84 3.65 -16.33
CA PHE A 39 -11.71 2.50 -16.55
C PHE A 39 -12.44 2.10 -15.26
N GLU A 40 -13.58 1.43 -15.38
CA GLU A 40 -14.38 1.06 -14.20
C GLU A 40 -13.60 0.22 -13.18
N TRP A 41 -12.79 -0.73 -13.63
CA TRP A 41 -11.95 -1.51 -12.75
C TRP A 41 -10.86 -0.67 -12.04
N GLN A 42 -10.29 0.35 -12.72
CA GLN A 42 -9.35 1.29 -12.10
C GLN A 42 -10.04 2.15 -11.04
N LYS A 43 -11.26 2.62 -11.32
CA LYS A 43 -12.07 3.35 -10.34
C LYS A 43 -12.30 2.54 -9.06
N LEU A 44 -12.60 1.23 -9.20
CA LEU A 44 -12.76 0.33 -8.05
C LEU A 44 -11.47 0.22 -7.22
N ILE A 45 -10.32 0.08 -7.87
CA ILE A 45 -9.01 0.00 -7.19
C ILE A 45 -8.70 1.31 -6.46
N VAL A 46 -8.81 2.45 -7.16
CA VAL A 46 -8.55 3.77 -6.58
C VAL A 46 -9.49 4.06 -5.41
N ALA A 47 -10.80 3.80 -5.58
CA ALA A 47 -11.77 4.00 -4.50
C ALA A 47 -11.43 3.15 -3.28
N ARG A 48 -11.06 1.89 -3.48
CA ARG A 48 -10.65 1.01 -2.38
C ARG A 48 -9.37 1.49 -1.70
N ALA A 49 -8.37 1.93 -2.48
CA ALA A 49 -7.13 2.47 -1.94
C ALA A 49 -7.37 3.72 -1.06
N ILE A 50 -8.30 4.58 -1.48
CA ILE A 50 -8.71 5.76 -0.72
C ILE A 50 -9.43 5.37 0.59
N ARG A 51 -10.36 4.42 0.54
CA ARG A 51 -11.09 3.93 1.74
C ARG A 51 -10.17 3.30 2.78
N LEU A 52 -9.10 2.66 2.34
CA LEU A 52 -8.11 2.10 3.26
C LEU A 52 -7.11 3.15 3.77
N GLY A 53 -6.84 4.17 2.98
CA GLY A 53 -5.86 5.22 3.29
C GLY A 53 -4.40 4.75 3.17
N ARG A 54 -4.12 3.48 3.50
CA ARG A 54 -2.80 2.85 3.35
C ARG A 54 -2.95 1.59 2.51
N SER A 55 -2.39 1.60 1.32
CA SER A 55 -2.71 0.62 0.29
C SER A 55 -1.56 0.42 -0.69
N ALA A 56 -1.68 -0.60 -1.53
CA ALA A 56 -0.76 -0.84 -2.63
C ALA A 56 -1.53 -1.12 -3.94
N MET A 57 -1.00 -0.64 -5.05
CA MET A 57 -1.45 -0.94 -6.41
C MET A 57 -0.36 -1.76 -7.10
N PHE A 58 -0.49 -3.07 -7.05
CA PHE A 58 0.44 -4.01 -7.65
C PHE A 58 -0.11 -4.48 -8.99
N GLU A 59 0.20 -3.74 -10.02
CA GLU A 59 -0.35 -3.91 -11.36
C GLU A 59 0.77 -4.04 -12.38
N GLU A 60 0.57 -4.80 -13.44
CA GLU A 60 1.55 -4.90 -14.51
C GLU A 60 1.78 -3.57 -15.23
N CYS A 61 2.89 -3.51 -15.99
CA CYS A 61 3.20 -2.36 -16.83
C CYS A 61 2.07 -2.15 -17.86
N GLY A 62 1.77 -0.87 -18.16
CA GLY A 62 0.74 -0.52 -19.15
C GLY A 62 -0.70 -0.49 -18.62
N LEU A 63 -0.95 -0.84 -17.36
CA LEU A 63 -2.30 -0.80 -16.76
C LEU A 63 -2.72 0.59 -16.25
N GLY A 64 -1.95 1.64 -16.54
CA GLY A 64 -2.33 3.03 -16.22
C GLY A 64 -2.13 3.41 -14.75
N LYS A 65 -1.15 2.81 -14.06
CA LYS A 65 -0.82 3.15 -12.66
C LYS A 65 -0.61 4.64 -12.43
N THR A 66 0.01 5.34 -13.37
CA THR A 66 0.27 6.79 -13.25
C THR A 66 -1.02 7.59 -13.06
N LEU A 67 -2.05 7.33 -13.87
CA LEU A 67 -3.34 8.00 -13.72
C LEU A 67 -4.01 7.62 -12.39
N GLN A 68 -3.94 6.36 -11.99
CA GLN A 68 -4.54 5.89 -10.74
C GLN A 68 -3.89 6.54 -9.51
N GLN A 69 -2.56 6.62 -9.46
CA GLN A 69 -1.85 7.28 -8.37
C GLN A 69 -2.06 8.80 -8.34
N LEU A 70 -2.13 9.44 -9.51
CA LEU A 70 -2.46 10.87 -9.61
C LEU A 70 -3.87 11.14 -9.10
N GLU A 71 -4.84 10.32 -9.48
CA GLU A 71 -6.21 10.45 -9.00
C GLU A 71 -6.31 10.20 -7.49
N TRP A 72 -5.65 9.17 -6.97
CA TRP A 72 -5.57 8.94 -5.54
C TRP A 72 -4.99 10.16 -4.81
N ALA A 73 -3.89 10.72 -5.32
CA ALA A 73 -3.25 11.90 -4.73
C ALA A 73 -4.18 13.14 -4.79
N ARG A 74 -4.89 13.35 -5.90
CA ARG A 74 -5.87 14.42 -6.07
C ARG A 74 -6.99 14.34 -5.02
N GLN A 75 -7.51 13.14 -4.79
CA GLN A 75 -8.56 12.90 -3.79
C GLN A 75 -8.04 13.18 -2.36
N VAL A 76 -6.82 12.74 -2.04
CA VAL A 76 -6.21 13.00 -0.73
C VAL A 76 -5.96 14.50 -0.53
N CYS A 77 -5.42 15.22 -1.53
CA CYS A 77 -5.26 16.68 -1.47
C CYS A 77 -6.61 17.37 -1.24
N LYS A 78 -7.64 16.99 -2.01
CA LYS A 78 -8.98 17.58 -1.90
C LYS A 78 -9.61 17.35 -0.52
N HIS A 79 -9.48 16.15 0.01
CA HIS A 79 -10.06 15.78 1.30
C HIS A 79 -9.38 16.46 2.48
N THR A 80 -8.05 16.58 2.42
CA THR A 80 -7.26 17.03 3.59
C THR A 80 -6.86 18.50 3.53
N GLY A 81 -6.91 19.14 2.35
CA GLY A 81 -6.34 20.46 2.12
C GLY A 81 -4.81 20.51 2.19
N LYS A 82 -4.15 19.34 2.33
CA LYS A 82 -2.70 19.22 2.48
C LYS A 82 -2.04 18.65 1.22
N ALA A 83 -0.73 18.83 1.13
CA ALA A 83 0.07 18.32 0.02
C ALA A 83 0.13 16.78 0.00
N VAL A 84 0.38 16.23 -1.19
CA VAL A 84 0.74 14.83 -1.41
C VAL A 84 2.04 14.79 -2.19
N PHE A 85 3.00 13.98 -1.73
CA PHE A 85 4.20 13.66 -2.48
C PHE A 85 3.99 12.42 -3.34
N ILE A 86 4.39 12.47 -4.62
CA ILE A 86 4.57 11.29 -5.46
C ILE A 86 6.07 11.14 -5.69
N LEU A 87 6.67 10.12 -5.11
CA LEU A 87 8.09 9.80 -5.27
C LEU A 87 8.27 8.91 -6.50
N THR A 88 9.13 9.33 -7.43
CA THR A 88 9.34 8.64 -8.70
C THR A 88 10.83 8.40 -8.96
N PRO A 89 11.19 7.40 -9.81
CA PRO A 89 12.51 7.31 -10.40
C PRO A 89 12.86 8.58 -11.21
N LEU A 90 14.17 8.85 -11.37
CA LEU A 90 14.67 10.11 -11.93
C LEU A 90 14.05 10.47 -13.29
N ALA A 91 13.92 9.50 -14.18
CA ALA A 91 13.41 9.73 -15.54
C ALA A 91 11.89 9.92 -15.65
N VAL A 92 11.12 9.62 -14.59
CA VAL A 92 9.65 9.47 -14.68
C VAL A 92 8.90 10.73 -14.21
N ALA A 93 9.51 11.57 -13.37
CA ALA A 93 8.83 12.70 -12.75
C ALA A 93 8.16 13.66 -13.76
N ALA A 94 8.89 14.03 -14.83
CA ALA A 94 8.34 14.92 -15.87
C ALA A 94 7.19 14.28 -16.64
N GLN A 95 7.29 12.96 -16.92
CA GLN A 95 6.24 12.19 -17.57
C GLN A 95 4.98 12.14 -16.70
N THR A 96 5.13 11.88 -15.40
CA THR A 96 4.01 11.85 -14.45
C THR A 96 3.24 13.16 -14.46
N VAL A 97 3.93 14.32 -14.45
CA VAL A 97 3.29 15.64 -14.54
C VAL A 97 2.59 15.82 -15.89
N SER A 98 3.24 15.44 -16.99
CA SER A 98 2.66 15.54 -18.34
C SER A 98 1.38 14.70 -18.48
N GLU A 99 1.38 13.48 -17.94
CA GLU A 99 0.18 12.65 -17.89
C GLU A 99 -0.92 13.28 -17.03
N GLY A 100 -0.55 13.90 -15.90
CA GLY A 100 -1.50 14.66 -15.09
C GLY A 100 -2.23 15.73 -15.90
N VAL A 101 -1.50 16.54 -16.62
CA VAL A 101 -2.07 17.58 -17.52
C VAL A 101 -3.03 16.97 -18.53
N ARG A 102 -2.64 15.85 -19.17
CA ARG A 102 -3.49 15.13 -20.16
C ARG A 102 -4.84 14.71 -19.60
N PHE A 103 -4.89 14.35 -18.31
CA PHE A 103 -6.10 13.87 -17.65
C PHE A 103 -6.76 14.91 -16.74
N GLY A 104 -6.34 16.17 -16.84
CA GLY A 104 -6.93 17.28 -16.05
C GLY A 104 -6.57 17.22 -14.56
N ILE A 105 -5.48 16.56 -14.19
CA ILE A 105 -4.97 16.49 -12.81
C ILE A 105 -3.70 17.35 -12.74
N VAL A 106 -3.75 18.41 -11.96
CA VAL A 106 -2.62 19.33 -11.81
C VAL A 106 -1.63 18.78 -10.80
N ALA A 107 -0.38 18.61 -11.22
CA ALA A 107 0.74 18.22 -10.38
C ALA A 107 1.98 19.05 -10.74
N LYS A 108 2.88 19.26 -9.79
CA LYS A 108 4.11 20.01 -10.00
C LYS A 108 5.33 19.12 -9.78
N HIS A 109 6.25 19.08 -10.74
CA HIS A 109 7.57 18.49 -10.53
C HIS A 109 8.42 19.48 -9.72
N ILE A 110 8.77 19.10 -8.51
CA ILE A 110 9.58 19.91 -7.60
C ILE A 110 11.02 19.40 -7.56
N ARG A 111 11.99 20.30 -7.52
CA ARG A 111 13.42 19.98 -7.51
C ARG A 111 14.14 20.56 -6.31
N GLU A 112 13.68 21.71 -5.83
CA GLU A 112 14.20 22.42 -4.66
C GLU A 112 13.04 22.71 -3.68
N PRO A 113 13.30 22.91 -2.39
CA PRO A 113 12.28 23.19 -1.38
C PRO A 113 11.36 24.35 -1.72
N GLU A 114 11.89 25.39 -2.39
CA GLU A 114 11.16 26.59 -2.81
C GLU A 114 10.10 26.27 -3.89
N ASP A 115 10.25 25.14 -4.57
CA ASP A 115 9.26 24.66 -5.54
C ASP A 115 8.02 24.05 -4.89
N PHE A 116 8.07 23.74 -3.60
CA PHE A 116 7.00 23.06 -2.89
C PHE A 116 5.66 23.79 -3.05
N TRP A 117 4.64 23.02 -3.36
CA TRP A 117 3.30 23.52 -3.57
C TRP A 117 2.37 23.01 -2.46
N PRO A 118 2.04 23.85 -1.47
CA PRO A 118 1.14 23.48 -0.38
C PRO A 118 -0.25 23.09 -0.90
N GLY A 119 -0.84 22.05 -0.30
CA GLY A 119 -2.19 21.60 -0.64
C GLY A 119 -2.34 20.93 -2.01
N ALA A 120 -1.25 20.67 -2.73
CA ALA A 120 -1.26 20.13 -4.09
C ALA A 120 -0.38 18.87 -4.24
N ILE A 121 -0.39 18.31 -5.45
CA ILE A 121 0.41 17.12 -5.79
C ILE A 121 1.83 17.59 -6.16
N ASN A 122 2.81 17.17 -5.39
CA ASN A 122 4.22 17.42 -5.59
C ASN A 122 4.91 16.13 -6.07
N VAL A 123 5.40 16.14 -7.30
CA VAL A 123 6.14 15.01 -7.88
C VAL A 123 7.63 15.25 -7.64
N LEU A 124 8.30 14.27 -7.05
CA LEU A 124 9.66 14.39 -6.55
C LEU A 124 10.45 13.11 -6.87
N ASN A 125 11.71 13.27 -7.24
CA ASN A 125 12.59 12.11 -7.42
C ASN A 125 13.09 11.58 -6.06
N TYR A 126 13.24 10.26 -5.94
CA TYR A 126 13.72 9.61 -4.72
C TYR A 126 15.04 10.19 -4.21
N GLU A 127 15.97 10.47 -5.12
CA GLU A 127 17.32 10.96 -4.82
C GLU A 127 17.31 12.36 -4.17
N ARG A 128 16.26 13.14 -4.42
CA ARG A 128 16.11 14.49 -3.89
C ARG A 128 15.34 14.58 -2.58
N LEU A 129 14.77 13.49 -2.10
CA LEU A 129 13.94 13.48 -0.91
C LEU A 129 14.63 14.09 0.31
N HIS A 130 15.95 13.92 0.43
CA HIS A 130 16.73 14.47 1.54
C HIS A 130 16.64 16.01 1.67
N LYS A 131 16.32 16.73 0.60
CA LYS A 131 16.14 18.19 0.61
C LYS A 131 14.78 18.63 1.17
N PHE A 132 13.80 17.71 1.24
CA PHE A 132 12.41 18.01 1.55
C PHE A 132 11.96 17.50 2.92
N LEU A 133 12.89 17.03 3.75
CA LEU A 133 12.53 16.38 5.02
C LEU A 133 11.72 17.30 5.94
N ASP A 134 12.03 18.59 5.97
CA ASP A 134 11.35 19.58 6.80
C ASP A 134 9.92 19.90 6.29
N LEU A 135 9.62 19.55 5.03
CA LEU A 135 8.30 19.75 4.41
C LEU A 135 7.39 18.51 4.50
N ILE A 136 7.92 17.36 4.94
CA ILE A 136 7.12 16.13 5.09
C ILE A 136 5.92 16.30 6.04
N PRO A 137 6.02 17.02 7.16
CA PRO A 137 4.88 17.26 8.05
C PRO A 137 3.73 18.05 7.41
N GLU A 138 3.99 18.79 6.34
CA GLU A 138 2.98 19.54 5.58
C GLU A 138 2.17 18.64 4.63
N ALA A 139 2.60 17.40 4.44
CA ALA A 139 1.93 16.45 3.56
C ALA A 139 1.01 15.52 4.33
N ALA A 140 -0.19 15.30 3.78
CA ALA A 140 -1.10 14.28 4.25
C ALA A 140 -0.83 12.91 3.61
N GLY A 141 -0.19 12.86 2.44
CA GLY A 141 -0.02 11.64 1.70
C GLY A 141 1.33 11.49 0.99
N VAL A 142 1.70 10.23 0.77
CA VAL A 142 2.84 9.86 -0.07
C VAL A 142 2.49 8.66 -0.94
N ALA A 143 2.80 8.74 -2.23
CA ALA A 143 2.77 7.61 -3.16
C ALA A 143 4.20 7.28 -3.61
N LEU A 144 4.54 6.00 -3.62
CA LEU A 144 5.79 5.49 -4.16
C LEU A 144 5.53 4.91 -5.55
N ASP A 145 5.94 5.62 -6.60
CA ASP A 145 5.97 5.08 -7.95
C ASP A 145 7.19 4.20 -8.11
N GLU A 146 7.01 2.99 -8.63
CA GLU A 146 8.00 1.91 -8.61
C GLU A 146 8.51 1.58 -7.19
N SER A 147 7.57 1.24 -6.30
CA SER A 147 7.86 0.93 -4.89
C SER A 147 8.76 -0.30 -4.68
N SER A 148 9.14 -1.01 -5.76
CA SER A 148 10.20 -2.02 -5.74
C SER A 148 11.55 -1.47 -5.24
N ILE A 149 11.74 -0.15 -5.24
CA ILE A 149 12.89 0.52 -4.61
C ILE A 149 13.06 0.15 -3.12
N LEU A 150 11.97 -0.19 -2.44
CA LEU A 150 12.02 -0.64 -1.04
C LEU A 150 12.86 -1.92 -0.87
N LYS A 151 13.11 -2.68 -1.93
CA LYS A 151 13.86 -3.95 -1.93
C LYS A 151 15.35 -3.78 -2.19
N ASN A 152 15.72 -2.93 -3.16
CA ASN A 152 17.06 -2.89 -3.76
C ASN A 152 18.02 -1.96 -3.03
N TYR A 153 17.54 -1.08 -2.21
CA TYR A 153 18.42 -0.19 -1.48
C TYR A 153 18.86 -0.85 -0.17
N MET A 154 20.14 -1.17 -0.05
CA MET A 154 20.81 -1.67 1.16
C MET A 154 20.11 -1.15 2.41
N GLY A 155 19.28 -1.92 3.05
CA GLY A 155 18.46 -1.70 4.25
C GLY A 155 18.30 -0.26 4.80
N LYS A 156 19.24 0.63 4.44
CA LYS A 156 19.30 2.03 4.84
C LYS A 156 18.22 2.89 4.19
N THR A 157 18.01 2.82 2.87
CA THR A 157 17.00 3.67 2.20
C THR A 157 15.58 3.24 2.53
N ARG A 158 15.32 1.92 2.65
CA ARG A 158 14.04 1.43 3.15
C ARG A 158 13.74 1.98 4.54
N ARG A 159 14.69 1.85 5.47
CA ARG A 159 14.54 2.36 6.85
C ARG A 159 14.32 3.87 6.85
N THR A 160 15.07 4.59 6.02
CA THR A 160 14.91 6.04 5.89
C THR A 160 13.53 6.39 5.37
N LEU A 161 13.06 5.80 4.25
CA LEU A 161 11.72 6.05 3.70
C LEU A 161 10.62 5.74 4.73
N THR A 162 10.69 4.56 5.36
CA THR A 162 9.70 4.14 6.35
C THR A 162 9.67 5.08 7.56
N ALA A 163 10.84 5.51 8.05
CA ALA A 163 10.95 6.44 9.17
C ALA A 163 10.47 7.84 8.79
N THR A 164 10.86 8.35 7.62
CA THR A 164 10.49 9.68 7.12
C THR A 164 8.98 9.85 7.01
N PHE A 165 8.29 8.83 6.49
CA PHE A 165 6.84 8.88 6.31
C PHE A 165 6.05 8.17 7.42
N ALA A 166 6.69 7.87 8.56
CA ALA A 166 6.05 7.13 9.66
C ALA A 166 4.77 7.80 10.18
N GLN A 167 4.70 9.11 10.15
CA GLN A 167 3.56 9.91 10.62
C GLN A 167 2.60 10.32 9.51
N THR A 168 2.97 10.12 8.23
CA THR A 168 2.10 10.45 7.09
C THR A 168 0.90 9.50 7.06
N PRO A 169 -0.34 10.00 7.14
CA PRO A 169 -1.51 9.14 7.28
C PRO A 169 -1.80 8.32 6.02
N PHE A 170 -1.79 8.96 4.84
CA PHE A 170 -2.11 8.30 3.58
C PHE A 170 -0.84 7.82 2.87
N ARG A 171 -0.77 6.52 2.57
CA ARG A 171 0.41 5.93 1.92
C ARG A 171 0.00 4.98 0.82
N LEU A 172 0.64 5.10 -0.33
CA LEU A 172 0.40 4.27 -1.49
C LEU A 172 1.70 3.69 -2.03
N CYS A 173 1.73 2.39 -2.30
CA CYS A 173 2.81 1.73 -3.02
C CYS A 173 2.33 1.34 -4.41
N CYS A 174 3.06 1.71 -5.47
CA CYS A 174 2.75 1.32 -6.86
C CYS A 174 3.95 0.60 -7.46
N THR A 175 3.76 -0.62 -7.98
CA THR A 175 4.80 -1.35 -8.72
C THR A 175 4.19 -2.48 -9.53
N ALA A 176 4.87 -2.86 -10.61
CA ALA A 176 4.55 -4.08 -11.36
C ALA A 176 5.18 -5.33 -10.73
N THR A 177 6.22 -5.17 -9.92
CA THR A 177 7.03 -6.26 -9.37
C THR A 177 7.09 -6.21 -7.86
N PRO A 178 5.98 -6.49 -7.13
CA PRO A 178 5.94 -6.38 -5.68
C PRO A 178 6.85 -7.39 -4.97
N ALA A 179 7.04 -8.58 -5.53
CA ALA A 179 7.84 -9.66 -4.96
C ALA A 179 8.52 -10.48 -6.09
N PRO A 180 9.50 -9.90 -6.84
CA PRO A 180 10.10 -10.56 -8.00
C PRO A 180 10.93 -11.78 -7.64
N ASN A 181 11.53 -11.83 -6.47
CA ASN A 181 12.42 -12.92 -6.06
C ASN A 181 11.77 -13.82 -5.01
N ASP A 182 11.14 -13.24 -3.99
CA ASP A 182 10.57 -13.98 -2.87
C ASP A 182 9.36 -13.24 -2.28
N PHE A 183 8.36 -14.00 -1.84
CA PHE A 183 7.16 -13.45 -1.17
C PHE A 183 7.46 -12.71 0.15
N MET A 184 8.64 -12.91 0.75
CA MET A 184 9.11 -12.11 1.88
C MET A 184 9.16 -10.62 1.57
N GLU A 185 9.38 -10.26 0.30
CA GLU A 185 9.48 -8.86 -0.13
C GLU A 185 8.20 -8.06 0.11
N PHE A 186 7.04 -8.72 0.24
CA PHE A 186 5.80 -8.08 0.68
C PHE A 186 5.91 -7.45 2.07
N GLY A 187 6.74 -8.02 2.95
CA GLY A 187 6.97 -7.47 4.28
C GLY A 187 7.49 -6.04 4.26
N GLN A 188 8.31 -5.71 3.29
CA GLN A 188 8.88 -4.36 3.14
C GLN A 188 7.82 -3.32 2.76
N HIS A 189 6.89 -3.69 1.88
CA HIS A 189 5.73 -2.86 1.57
C HIS A 189 4.82 -2.70 2.78
N CYS A 190 4.59 -3.78 3.53
CA CYS A 190 3.78 -3.74 4.75
C CYS A 190 4.37 -2.84 5.83
N GLU A 191 5.70 -2.85 6.02
CA GLU A 191 6.39 -1.94 6.93
C GLU A 191 6.23 -0.48 6.52
N PHE A 192 6.47 -0.16 5.24
CA PHE A 192 6.29 1.20 4.74
C PHE A 192 4.83 1.66 4.89
N LEU A 193 3.87 0.83 4.57
CA LEU A 193 2.45 1.11 4.74
C LEU A 193 2.03 1.13 6.22
N GLY A 194 2.84 0.57 7.12
CA GLY A 194 2.55 0.50 8.55
C GLY A 194 1.38 -0.44 8.88
N VAL A 195 1.16 -1.46 8.06
CA VAL A 195 0.08 -2.45 8.24
C VAL A 195 0.53 -3.68 9.01
N MET A 196 1.79 -4.09 8.84
CA MET A 196 2.40 -5.22 9.55
C MET A 196 3.92 -5.10 9.54
N ASP A 197 4.57 -5.57 10.60
CA ASP A 197 6.02 -5.71 10.64
C ASP A 197 6.48 -6.93 9.83
N SER A 198 7.64 -6.83 9.14
CA SER A 198 8.17 -7.94 8.33
C SER A 198 8.43 -9.19 9.17
N ASN A 199 8.93 -9.05 10.39
CA ASN A 199 9.19 -10.21 11.26
C ASN A 199 7.88 -10.87 11.72
N GLU A 200 6.84 -10.08 11.95
CA GLU A 200 5.50 -10.60 12.24
C GLU A 200 4.97 -11.40 11.06
N MET A 201 5.07 -10.86 9.84
CA MET A 201 4.68 -11.57 8.61
C MET A 201 5.44 -12.90 8.44
N LEU A 202 6.78 -12.86 8.63
CA LEU A 202 7.63 -14.04 8.52
C LEU A 202 7.24 -15.10 9.56
N SER A 203 7.08 -14.73 10.81
CA SER A 203 6.72 -15.67 11.88
C SER A 203 5.37 -16.35 11.63
N ARG A 204 4.41 -15.61 11.06
CA ARG A 204 3.06 -16.09 10.84
C ARG A 204 2.97 -17.08 9.68
N TRP A 205 3.53 -16.75 8.54
CA TRP A 205 3.32 -17.53 7.30
C TRP A 205 4.55 -18.24 6.75
N PHE A 206 5.76 -17.90 7.23
CA PHE A 206 6.99 -18.46 6.68
C PHE A 206 7.70 -19.38 7.68
N ILE A 207 8.53 -20.26 7.14
CA ILE A 207 9.45 -21.08 7.89
C ILE A 207 10.87 -20.80 7.39
N ASN A 208 11.82 -20.67 8.32
CA ASN A 208 13.23 -20.55 7.98
C ASN A 208 13.71 -21.87 7.37
N ASP A 209 14.38 -21.79 6.23
CA ASP A 209 15.04 -22.96 5.65
C ASP A 209 16.33 -23.25 6.44
N THR A 210 16.33 -24.32 7.21
CA THR A 210 17.46 -24.71 8.04
C THR A 210 18.69 -25.10 7.26
N MET A 211 18.56 -25.42 5.96
CA MET A 211 19.66 -25.79 5.08
C MET A 211 20.37 -24.57 4.48
N ASN A 212 19.65 -23.43 4.35
CA ASN A 212 20.19 -22.20 3.79
C ASN A 212 19.88 -21.02 4.72
N PHE A 213 20.84 -20.58 5.49
CA PHE A 213 20.71 -19.46 6.42
C PHE A 213 20.14 -18.21 5.72
N GLY A 214 19.06 -17.68 6.23
CA GLY A 214 18.45 -16.44 5.74
C GLY A 214 17.42 -16.62 4.62
N THR A 215 17.18 -17.85 4.16
CA THR A 215 16.10 -18.14 3.22
C THR A 215 14.84 -18.58 3.96
N TYR A 216 13.72 -17.98 3.60
CA TYR A 216 12.41 -18.29 4.17
C TYR A 216 11.50 -18.82 3.06
N ARG A 217 10.74 -19.87 3.35
CA ARG A 217 9.72 -20.38 2.44
C ARG A 217 8.34 -20.30 3.06
N LEU A 218 7.34 -20.02 2.24
CA LEU A 218 5.96 -19.98 2.67
C LEU A 218 5.51 -21.36 3.13
N LYS A 219 4.92 -21.46 4.34
CA LYS A 219 4.36 -22.72 4.89
C LYS A 219 3.26 -23.23 3.96
N GLY A 220 3.31 -24.49 3.56
CA GLY A 220 2.35 -25.06 2.61
C GLY A 220 0.89 -24.92 3.05
N HIS A 221 0.60 -25.22 4.32
CA HIS A 221 -0.75 -25.10 4.91
C HIS A 221 -1.21 -23.65 5.10
N ALA A 222 -0.28 -22.68 5.16
CA ALA A 222 -0.57 -21.27 5.37
C ALA A 222 -0.71 -20.48 4.06
N ARG A 223 -0.48 -21.12 2.90
CA ARG A 223 -0.46 -20.44 1.60
C ARG A 223 -1.78 -19.74 1.27
N ALA A 224 -2.90 -20.40 1.47
CA ALA A 224 -4.21 -19.83 1.18
C ALA A 224 -4.54 -18.65 2.12
N ASP A 225 -4.18 -18.77 3.40
CA ASP A 225 -4.38 -17.73 4.40
C ASP A 225 -3.49 -16.50 4.13
N PHE A 226 -2.24 -16.72 3.76
CA PHE A 226 -1.34 -15.66 3.33
C PHE A 226 -1.91 -14.84 2.16
N TRP A 227 -2.38 -15.51 1.11
CA TRP A 227 -2.94 -14.81 -0.05
C TRP A 227 -4.25 -14.08 0.26
N LYS A 228 -5.11 -14.66 1.12
CA LYS A 228 -6.31 -13.95 1.62
C LYS A 228 -5.92 -12.67 2.36
N TRP A 229 -4.90 -12.76 3.21
CA TRP A 229 -4.40 -11.59 3.94
C TRP A 229 -3.80 -10.54 2.99
N VAL A 230 -2.99 -10.94 2.02
CA VAL A 230 -2.43 -10.04 1.01
C VAL A 230 -3.55 -9.32 0.26
N GLN A 231 -4.59 -10.02 -0.18
CA GLN A 231 -5.74 -9.43 -0.86
C GLN A 231 -6.51 -8.44 0.02
N ALA A 232 -6.68 -8.76 1.28
CA ALA A 232 -7.43 -7.91 2.21
C ALA A 232 -6.67 -6.63 2.58
N THR A 233 -5.33 -6.73 2.70
CA THR A 233 -4.46 -5.70 3.27
C THR A 233 -3.80 -4.84 2.20
N LEU A 234 -3.51 -5.41 1.04
CA LEU A 234 -2.87 -4.76 -0.10
C LEU A 234 -3.82 -4.81 -1.32
N PRO A 235 -4.99 -4.17 -1.24
CA PRO A 235 -5.99 -4.20 -2.31
C PRO A 235 -5.56 -3.31 -3.46
N GLY A 236 -5.41 -3.84 -4.55
CA GLY A 236 -4.86 -3.31 -5.78
C GLY A 236 -4.02 -4.37 -6.45
N LEU A 237 -4.04 -5.56 -5.85
CA LEU A 237 -3.40 -6.74 -6.39
C LEU A 237 -4.19 -7.25 -7.60
N ALA A 238 -4.18 -6.49 -8.71
CA ALA A 238 -4.41 -7.04 -10.03
C ALA A 238 -3.13 -7.79 -10.44
N ILE A 239 -2.78 -8.84 -9.71
CA ILE A 239 -1.86 -9.84 -10.23
C ILE A 239 -2.64 -10.56 -11.31
N LEU A 240 -2.48 -10.12 -12.54
CA LEU A 240 -2.76 -10.98 -13.68
C LEU A 240 -1.80 -12.16 -13.54
N PRO A 241 -2.30 -13.40 -13.51
CA PRO A 241 -1.47 -14.56 -13.27
C PRO A 241 -0.44 -14.66 -14.39
N ARG A 242 0.84 -14.69 -14.07
CA ARG A 242 1.76 -15.45 -14.90
C ARG A 242 1.17 -16.85 -14.98
N ARG A 243 1.06 -17.40 -16.19
CA ARG A 243 0.40 -18.69 -16.49
C ARG A 243 0.78 -19.86 -15.59
N ASP A 244 1.83 -19.72 -14.80
CA ASP A 244 2.44 -20.77 -13.97
C ASP A 244 1.98 -20.78 -12.50
N ALA A 245 1.20 -19.82 -12.03
CA ALA A 245 0.83 -19.71 -10.61
C ALA A 245 -0.62 -20.07 -10.26
N GLY A 246 -1.49 -20.36 -11.23
CA GLY A 246 -2.85 -20.89 -10.98
C GLY A 246 -3.78 -20.01 -10.12
N ILE A 247 -3.51 -18.70 -9.99
CA ILE A 247 -4.29 -17.79 -9.16
C ILE A 247 -4.92 -16.73 -10.07
N CYS A 248 -6.16 -16.99 -10.48
CA CYS A 248 -7.04 -15.98 -11.08
C CYS A 248 -7.64 -15.11 -9.97
N PHE A 249 -7.45 -13.80 -10.04
CA PHE A 249 -8.17 -12.85 -9.19
C PHE A 249 -9.43 -12.41 -9.90
N ASP A 250 -10.58 -12.77 -9.33
CA ASP A 250 -11.88 -12.35 -9.82
C ASP A 250 -12.20 -10.96 -9.27
N VAL A 251 -12.11 -9.95 -10.12
CA VAL A 251 -12.46 -8.55 -9.80
C VAL A 251 -13.94 -8.42 -9.39
N SER A 252 -14.80 -9.38 -9.75
CA SER A 252 -16.23 -9.37 -9.41
C SER A 252 -16.51 -9.53 -7.91
N GLN A 253 -15.55 -10.02 -7.13
CA GLN A 253 -15.66 -10.18 -5.68
C GLN A 253 -15.37 -8.88 -4.89
N VAL A 254 -14.85 -7.83 -5.54
CA VAL A 254 -14.48 -6.57 -4.87
C VAL A 254 -15.72 -5.75 -4.48
N GLY A 255 -16.89 -6.05 -5.04
CA GLY A 255 -18.15 -5.32 -4.82
C GLY A 255 -19.13 -5.90 -3.79
N ARG A 256 -18.86 -7.07 -3.20
CA ARG A 256 -19.80 -7.72 -2.27
C ARG A 256 -19.28 -7.69 -0.82
N GLY A 257 -19.30 -6.52 -0.21
CA GLY A 257 -19.04 -6.33 1.22
C GLY A 257 -20.18 -5.55 1.86
N HIS A 258 -20.99 -6.26 2.69
CA HIS A 258 -22.03 -5.74 3.57
C HIS A 258 -23.28 -5.10 2.93
N GLY A 259 -24.11 -5.94 2.34
CA GLY A 259 -25.56 -5.72 2.35
C GLY A 259 -26.11 -6.23 3.69
N SER A 260 -26.66 -5.33 4.48
CA SER A 260 -27.34 -5.60 5.74
C SER A 260 -28.49 -6.59 5.54
N GLU A 261 -28.46 -7.72 6.23
CA GLU A 261 -29.68 -8.46 6.53
C GLU A 261 -30.51 -7.63 7.52
N SER A 262 -31.49 -6.93 6.99
CA SER A 262 -32.61 -6.39 7.79
C SER A 262 -33.86 -7.20 7.48
N GLY A 263 -34.29 -7.99 8.44
CA GLY A 263 -35.64 -8.28 8.81
C GLY A 263 -36.63 -8.77 7.74
N ARG A 264 -37.06 -10.01 7.91
CA ARG A 264 -38.48 -10.33 7.73
C ARG A 264 -38.98 -11.15 8.94
N ALA A 265 -40.02 -10.57 9.54
CA ALA A 265 -40.90 -11.22 10.47
C ALA A 265 -41.63 -12.38 9.80
#